data_981fc6badf6e0d820db88ce91fad682c
#
_entry.id   981fc6badf6e0d820db88ce91fad682c
#
_cell.length_a   1.000
_cell.length_b   1.000
_cell.length_c   1.000
_cell.angle_alpha   90.00
_cell.angle_beta   90.00
_cell.angle_gamma   90.00
#
_symmetry.space_group_name_H-M   'P 1'
#
loop_
_entity.id
_entity.type
_entity.pdbx_description
1 polymer ?
#
loop_
_entity_poly.entity_id
_entity_poly.type
_entity_poly.pdbx_seq_one_letter_code
_entity_poly.pdbx_strand_id
1 'polypeptide(L)'
;MMSETNLESLEDFIDTQVLEAWRGPKKVPVEEFFTSGHRTCQGCESAQLMKLMAKAGGPRTIILGSTGCMYVANTTYYSTPWAIPWMHTQLGSSGSAATGTAAALRVMMRKGKMAKEPINVIAVCGDGGGADMGLSAISAALQHTQYNLLILMYDNESYANTDIQVSGSSPWGANSTFSPPGKVRRIMNRRWKKNTAAMLAAGHPDCKYVATVNTAYPVDVMNKVRKALSIGGPTFIHSLDPCPKGWDYDPMFAHELGELAVETGIWPLYEVENGKFKMYGKSQRILSGQFKRKPVREYLGRQGRFAHFTEEDTNYFQSKIDAMWEEWLIPGVIPFTNA
;
A
#
# COMPACT_ATOMS: atom_id res chain seq x y z
N MET A 1 -4.84 -48.41 1.97
CA MET A 1 -5.50 -47.47 2.87
C MET A 1 -4.45 -46.43 3.27
N MET A 2 -4.41 -45.31 2.58
CA MET A 2 -3.59 -44.17 3.01
C MET A 2 -4.35 -43.53 4.16
N SER A 3 -3.73 -43.46 5.34
CA SER A 3 -4.27 -42.79 6.52
C SER A 3 -4.63 -41.36 6.12
N GLU A 4 -5.84 -40.94 6.47
CA GLU A 4 -6.23 -39.54 6.51
C GLU A 4 -5.16 -38.81 7.32
N THR A 5 -4.25 -38.11 6.64
CA THR A 5 -3.38 -37.14 7.27
C THR A 5 -4.30 -36.09 7.84
N ASN A 6 -4.43 -36.06 9.17
CA ASN A 6 -5.03 -34.97 9.91
C ASN A 6 -4.51 -33.67 9.29
N LEU A 7 -5.36 -32.98 8.56
CA LEU A 7 -5.16 -31.59 8.24
C LEU A 7 -5.20 -30.88 9.59
N GLU A 8 -3.98 -30.64 10.16
CA GLU A 8 -3.84 -29.84 11.37
C GLU A 8 -4.67 -28.58 11.17
N SER A 9 -5.60 -28.30 12.04
CA SER A 9 -6.49 -27.16 11.92
C SER A 9 -5.64 -25.89 11.87
N LEU A 10 -6.11 -24.86 11.16
CA LEU A 10 -5.47 -23.54 11.15
C LEU A 10 -5.23 -22.99 12.57
N GLU A 11 -6.01 -23.46 13.54
CA GLU A 11 -5.95 -23.10 14.97
C GLU A 11 -4.71 -23.66 15.68
N ASP A 12 -4.10 -24.75 15.19
CA ASP A 12 -2.90 -25.33 15.77
C ASP A 12 -1.61 -24.54 15.41
N PHE A 13 -1.70 -23.62 14.47
CA PHE A 13 -0.62 -22.72 14.04
C PHE A 13 -1.11 -21.28 14.06
N ILE A 14 -1.31 -20.74 15.26
CA ILE A 14 -1.59 -19.30 15.41
C ILE A 14 -0.29 -18.54 15.10
N ASP A 15 -0.10 -18.22 13.83
CA ASP A 15 0.97 -17.32 13.35
C ASP A 15 0.63 -15.85 13.66
N THR A 16 -0.49 -15.58 14.31
CA THR A 16 -0.97 -14.25 14.60
C THR A 16 -0.85 -13.91 16.07
N GLN A 17 -0.31 -12.73 16.36
CA GLN A 17 -0.46 -12.10 17.66
C GLN A 17 -1.63 -11.10 17.60
N VAL A 18 -2.40 -10.99 18.67
CA VAL A 18 -3.43 -9.94 18.78
C VAL A 18 -2.73 -8.61 18.95
N LEU A 19 -2.79 -7.78 17.92
CA LEU A 19 -2.18 -6.45 17.89
C LEU A 19 -3.26 -5.39 18.03
N GLU A 20 -3.54 -4.98 19.27
CA GLU A 20 -4.55 -3.96 19.54
C GLU A 20 -4.25 -2.62 18.87
N ALA A 21 -5.31 -1.92 18.44
CA ALA A 21 -5.18 -0.59 17.86
C ALA A 21 -4.67 0.43 18.88
N TRP A 22 -3.80 1.31 18.45
CA TRP A 22 -3.32 2.42 19.31
C TRP A 22 -4.32 3.57 19.31
N ARG A 23 -4.70 4.00 20.51
CA ARG A 23 -5.62 5.12 20.72
C ARG A 23 -4.87 6.47 20.74
N GLY A 24 -4.24 6.81 19.59
CA GLY A 24 -3.51 8.06 19.38
C GLY A 24 -1.99 7.94 19.56
N PRO A 25 -1.24 9.00 19.24
CA PRO A 25 0.22 8.97 19.12
C PRO A 25 0.96 8.67 20.44
N LYS A 26 0.40 9.01 21.58
CA LYS A 26 1.00 8.77 22.91
C LYS A 26 1.12 7.28 23.27
N LYS A 27 0.39 6.40 22.57
CA LYS A 27 0.43 4.95 22.78
C LYS A 27 1.35 4.23 21.81
N VAL A 28 1.90 4.95 20.83
CA VAL A 28 2.84 4.38 19.85
C VAL A 28 4.20 4.17 20.54
N PRO A 29 4.82 2.99 20.42
CA PRO A 29 6.15 2.71 20.95
C PRO A 29 7.20 3.66 20.40
N VAL A 30 8.24 3.95 21.21
CA VAL A 30 9.36 4.80 20.78
C VAL A 30 10.39 4.03 19.96
N GLU A 31 10.42 2.71 20.07
CA GLU A 31 11.36 1.84 19.36
C GLU A 31 11.21 2.01 17.85
N GLU A 32 12.34 2.03 17.15
CA GLU A 32 12.43 2.21 15.71
C GLU A 32 13.08 0.97 15.06
N PHE A 33 12.42 0.42 14.05
CA PHE A 33 12.89 -0.73 13.27
C PHE A 33 13.26 -0.38 11.83
N PHE A 34 12.97 0.83 11.41
CA PHE A 34 13.52 1.50 10.25
C PHE A 34 14.18 2.79 10.72
N THR A 35 15.50 2.76 10.83
CA THR A 35 16.29 3.78 11.50
C THR A 35 16.76 4.88 10.55
N SER A 36 17.38 5.92 11.08
CA SER A 36 18.07 6.95 10.30
C SER A 36 19.24 6.35 9.50
N GLY A 37 19.70 7.08 8.49
CA GLY A 37 20.80 6.65 7.60
C GLY A 37 20.33 6.02 6.29
N HIS A 38 19.03 5.98 6.02
CA HIS A 38 18.50 5.62 4.71
C HIS A 38 18.86 6.68 3.65
N ARG A 39 18.92 6.26 2.38
CA ARG A 39 19.29 7.12 1.25
C ARG A 39 18.12 7.50 0.36
N THR A 40 16.94 7.60 0.93
CA THR A 40 15.76 8.08 0.23
C THR A 40 15.78 9.60 0.06
N CYS A 41 14.96 10.12 -0.85
CA CYS A 41 14.81 11.55 -1.05
C CYS A 41 14.31 12.26 0.22
N GLN A 42 14.64 13.53 0.37
CA GLN A 42 13.98 14.38 1.38
C GLN A 42 12.48 14.44 1.09
N GLY A 43 11.65 14.35 2.14
CA GLY A 43 10.18 14.33 1.99
C GLY A 43 9.61 13.09 1.29
N CYS A 44 10.37 11.97 1.26
CA CYS A 44 9.89 10.71 0.69
C CYS A 44 8.86 10.04 1.60
N GLU A 45 7.59 10.08 1.22
CA GLU A 45 6.52 9.48 2.03
C GLU A 45 6.56 7.95 2.02
N SER A 46 7.14 7.32 0.99
CA SER A 46 7.37 5.86 1.03
C SER A 46 8.36 5.47 2.13
N ALA A 47 9.36 6.31 2.43
CA ALA A 47 10.26 6.06 3.56
C ALA A 47 9.54 6.21 4.91
N GLN A 48 8.65 7.20 5.01
CA GLN A 48 7.79 7.38 6.17
C GLN A 48 6.87 6.18 6.36
N LEU A 49 6.30 5.65 5.28
CA LEU A 49 5.50 4.42 5.32
C LEU A 49 6.30 3.24 5.86
N MET A 50 7.55 3.04 5.39
CA MET A 50 8.42 1.95 5.90
C MET A 50 8.64 2.08 7.41
N LYS A 51 8.88 3.28 7.90
CA LYS A 51 9.02 3.55 9.33
C LYS A 51 7.76 3.20 10.12
N LEU A 52 6.60 3.64 9.65
CA LEU A 52 5.31 3.37 10.30
C LEU A 52 4.96 1.89 10.28
N MET A 53 5.17 1.21 9.14
CA MET A 53 4.95 -0.22 8.98
C MET A 53 5.85 -1.05 9.91
N ALA A 54 7.15 -0.78 9.93
CA ALA A 54 8.10 -1.52 10.76
C ALA A 54 7.80 -1.32 12.26
N LYS A 55 7.44 -0.09 12.67
CA LYS A 55 6.99 0.21 14.03
C LYS A 55 5.71 -0.54 14.39
N ALA A 56 4.75 -0.63 13.48
CA ALA A 56 3.49 -1.34 13.69
C ALA A 56 3.68 -2.86 13.78
N GLY A 57 4.58 -3.43 12.98
CA GLY A 57 4.89 -4.86 12.98
C GLY A 57 5.73 -5.30 14.18
N GLY A 58 6.58 -4.42 14.69
CA GLY A 58 7.45 -4.70 15.84
C GLY A 58 8.63 -5.63 15.52
N PRO A 59 9.37 -6.08 16.55
CA PRO A 59 10.64 -6.80 16.38
C PRO A 59 10.51 -8.20 15.76
N ARG A 60 9.34 -8.81 15.84
CA ARG A 60 9.07 -10.15 15.27
C ARG A 60 8.53 -10.06 13.84
N THR A 61 9.20 -9.27 13.01
CA THR A 61 8.79 -9.01 11.63
C THR A 61 9.92 -9.37 10.67
N ILE A 62 9.58 -10.05 9.60
CA ILE A 62 10.46 -10.30 8.44
C ILE A 62 9.88 -9.54 7.25
N ILE A 63 10.71 -8.75 6.58
CA ILE A 63 10.29 -7.94 5.44
C ILE A 63 10.94 -8.48 4.16
N LEU A 64 10.12 -8.69 3.13
CA LEU A 64 10.55 -9.11 1.80
C LEU A 64 10.12 -8.07 0.79
N GLY A 65 11.08 -7.33 0.24
CA GLY A 65 10.77 -6.20 -0.62
C GLY A 65 11.25 -6.36 -2.04
N SER A 66 10.35 -6.01 -2.96
CA SER A 66 10.66 -5.93 -4.37
C SER A 66 11.65 -4.79 -4.66
N THR A 67 12.51 -4.98 -5.67
CA THR A 67 13.31 -3.91 -6.24
C THR A 67 12.46 -2.67 -6.51
N GLY A 68 12.95 -1.52 -6.09
CA GLY A 68 12.28 -0.22 -6.18
C GLY A 68 12.94 0.75 -5.21
N CYS A 69 12.40 1.98 -5.10
CA CYS A 69 13.01 3.03 -4.28
C CYS A 69 13.36 2.56 -2.87
N MET A 70 12.43 1.87 -2.18
CA MET A 70 12.60 1.49 -0.79
C MET A 70 13.65 0.39 -0.58
N TYR A 71 13.96 -0.39 -1.59
CA TYR A 71 14.99 -1.41 -1.46
C TYR A 71 16.32 -1.01 -2.10
N VAL A 72 16.32 -0.29 -3.21
CA VAL A 72 17.56 0.22 -3.81
C VAL A 72 18.23 1.27 -2.92
N ALA A 73 17.46 2.21 -2.37
CA ALA A 73 17.99 3.25 -1.49
C ALA A 73 18.43 2.74 -0.10
N ASN A 74 18.04 1.53 0.28
CA ASN A 74 18.21 1.00 1.63
C ASN A 74 19.08 -0.28 1.69
N THR A 75 19.68 -0.69 0.56
CA THR A 75 20.56 -1.85 0.44
C THR A 75 21.97 -1.39 0.10
N THR A 76 22.69 -0.81 1.03
CA THR A 76 24.07 -0.38 0.80
C THR A 76 25.06 -1.36 1.39
N TYR A 77 26.27 -1.41 0.82
CA TYR A 77 27.30 -2.40 1.16
C TYR A 77 27.67 -2.44 2.65
N TYR A 78 27.57 -1.31 3.36
CA TYR A 78 28.10 -1.19 4.71
C TYR A 78 27.05 -0.87 5.77
N SER A 79 25.84 -0.47 5.38
CA SER A 79 24.79 -0.13 6.33
C SER A 79 23.40 -0.26 5.71
N THR A 80 22.43 -0.64 6.53
CA THR A 80 21.04 -0.68 6.19
C THR A 80 20.24 -0.03 7.33
N PRO A 81 19.15 0.68 7.05
CA PRO A 81 18.27 1.23 8.07
C PRO A 81 17.36 0.18 8.73
N TRP A 82 17.33 -1.05 8.21
CA TRP A 82 16.48 -2.12 8.75
C TRP A 82 17.10 -2.71 10.01
N ALA A 83 16.43 -2.57 11.15
CA ALA A 83 16.78 -3.19 12.43
C ALA A 83 16.03 -4.52 12.68
N ILE A 84 15.37 -5.04 11.67
CA ILE A 84 14.66 -6.33 11.64
C ILE A 84 15.10 -7.12 10.41
N PRO A 85 14.89 -8.45 10.39
CA PRO A 85 15.23 -9.28 9.22
C PRO A 85 14.56 -8.79 7.95
N TRP A 86 15.33 -8.66 6.89
CA TRP A 86 14.84 -8.21 5.61
C TRP A 86 15.54 -8.94 4.45
N MET A 87 14.85 -8.99 3.30
CA MET A 87 15.39 -9.53 2.07
C MET A 87 14.96 -8.71 0.87
N HIS A 88 15.91 -8.38 -0.01
CA HIS A 88 15.64 -7.77 -1.31
C HIS A 88 15.30 -8.86 -2.31
N THR A 89 14.17 -8.73 -2.98
CA THR A 89 13.68 -9.65 -4.00
C THR A 89 13.57 -8.97 -5.36
N GLN A 90 13.46 -9.75 -6.42
CA GLN A 90 13.22 -9.25 -7.77
C GLN A 90 11.91 -8.43 -7.83
N LEU A 91 11.81 -7.45 -8.75
CA LEU A 91 10.75 -6.45 -8.85
C LEU A 91 9.32 -7.03 -8.77
N GLY A 92 9.05 -8.17 -9.36
CA GLY A 92 7.72 -8.80 -9.37
C GLY A 92 7.52 -9.93 -8.36
N SER A 93 8.46 -10.23 -7.46
CA SER A 93 8.48 -11.49 -6.71
C SER A 93 8.22 -11.39 -5.21
N SER A 94 7.91 -10.19 -4.66
CA SER A 94 7.72 -10.06 -3.21
C SER A 94 6.58 -10.94 -2.66
N GLY A 95 5.47 -11.07 -3.38
CA GLY A 95 4.35 -11.95 -3.00
C GLY A 95 4.77 -13.42 -2.92
N SER A 96 5.46 -13.92 -3.93
CA SER A 96 5.96 -15.31 -3.95
C SER A 96 7.01 -15.56 -2.86
N ALA A 97 7.93 -14.60 -2.65
CA ALA A 97 8.95 -14.70 -1.62
C ALA A 97 8.34 -14.72 -0.21
N ALA A 98 7.34 -13.87 0.04
CA ALA A 98 6.63 -13.86 1.32
C ALA A 98 5.88 -15.17 1.56
N THR A 99 5.19 -15.69 0.56
CA THR A 99 4.51 -17.00 0.65
C THR A 99 5.50 -18.12 0.97
N GLY A 100 6.63 -18.16 0.25
CA GLY A 100 7.70 -19.14 0.51
C GLY A 100 8.31 -19.01 1.91
N THR A 101 8.52 -17.80 2.39
CA THR A 101 9.03 -17.53 3.75
C THR A 101 8.03 -17.98 4.81
N ALA A 102 6.75 -17.63 4.68
CA ALA A 102 5.71 -18.05 5.61
C ALA A 102 5.60 -19.60 5.67
N ALA A 103 5.65 -20.25 4.50
CA ALA A 103 5.66 -21.71 4.41
C ALA A 103 6.89 -22.32 5.10
N ALA A 104 8.08 -21.76 4.88
CA ALA A 104 9.32 -22.22 5.50
C ALA A 104 9.30 -22.10 7.03
N LEU A 105 8.86 -20.96 7.56
CA LEU A 105 8.73 -20.72 9.00
C LEU A 105 7.79 -21.78 9.62
N ARG A 106 6.65 -22.01 9.03
CA ARG A 106 5.68 -23.00 9.50
C ARG A 106 6.28 -24.41 9.52
N VAL A 107 7.01 -24.80 8.47
CA VAL A 107 7.70 -26.10 8.42
C VAL A 107 8.79 -26.20 9.48
N MET A 108 9.55 -25.12 9.73
CA MET A 108 10.62 -25.11 10.75
C MET A 108 10.03 -25.26 12.15
N MET A 109 8.94 -24.54 12.47
CA MET A 109 8.19 -24.65 13.73
C MET A 109 7.65 -26.08 13.92
N ARG A 110 7.02 -26.65 12.89
CA ARG A 110 6.48 -28.01 12.91
C ARG A 110 7.55 -29.07 13.15
N LYS A 111 8.74 -28.89 12.57
CA LYS A 111 9.88 -29.79 12.74
C LYS A 111 10.67 -29.56 14.05
N GLY A 112 10.23 -28.65 14.92
CA GLY A 112 10.93 -28.31 16.15
C GLY A 112 12.28 -27.63 15.94
N LYS A 113 12.56 -27.08 14.75
CA LYS A 113 13.80 -26.37 14.43
C LYS A 113 13.81 -24.93 14.89
N MET A 114 12.65 -24.41 15.30
CA MET A 114 12.49 -23.10 15.92
C MET A 114 11.28 -23.14 16.87
N ALA A 115 11.21 -22.19 17.79
CA ALA A 115 10.10 -22.04 18.71
C ALA A 115 8.80 -21.76 17.92
N LYS A 116 7.67 -22.31 18.41
CA LYS A 116 6.34 -21.96 17.89
C LYS A 116 5.96 -20.58 18.45
N GLU A 117 6.09 -19.55 17.65
CA GLU A 117 5.79 -18.17 18.02
C GLU A 117 5.31 -17.36 16.82
N PRO A 118 4.45 -16.35 17.01
CA PRO A 118 4.00 -15.50 15.92
C PRO A 118 5.16 -14.72 15.31
N ILE A 119 5.32 -14.82 13.98
CA ILE A 119 6.27 -14.01 13.20
C ILE A 119 5.48 -13.34 12.08
N ASN A 120 5.57 -12.01 12.02
CA ASN A 120 4.94 -11.24 10.96
C ASN A 120 5.77 -11.34 9.67
N VAL A 121 5.14 -11.73 8.57
CA VAL A 121 5.75 -11.75 7.24
C VAL A 121 5.11 -10.65 6.42
N ILE A 122 5.92 -9.67 5.99
CA ILE A 122 5.45 -8.52 5.21
C ILE A 122 6.15 -8.51 3.86
N ALA A 123 5.38 -8.64 2.78
CA ALA A 123 5.83 -8.35 1.42
C ALA A 123 5.68 -6.86 1.15
N VAL A 124 6.74 -6.20 0.69
CA VAL A 124 6.71 -4.78 0.31
C VAL A 124 6.99 -4.64 -1.18
N CYS A 125 6.19 -3.87 -1.88
CA CYS A 125 6.39 -3.56 -3.30
C CYS A 125 6.01 -2.12 -3.61
N GLY A 126 6.66 -1.52 -4.62
CA GLY A 126 6.19 -0.28 -5.24
C GLY A 126 5.00 -0.55 -6.16
N ASP A 127 4.39 0.51 -6.67
CA ASP A 127 3.27 0.41 -7.61
C ASP A 127 3.64 -0.32 -8.91
N GLY A 128 4.83 -0.10 -9.46
CA GLY A 128 5.32 -0.86 -10.62
C GLY A 128 5.46 -2.36 -10.34
N GLY A 129 5.88 -2.73 -9.12
CA GLY A 129 5.93 -4.11 -8.67
C GLY A 129 4.56 -4.67 -8.32
N GLY A 130 3.69 -3.87 -7.70
CA GLY A 130 2.42 -4.32 -7.16
C GLY A 130 1.26 -4.28 -8.16
N ALA A 131 1.11 -3.18 -8.89
CA ALA A 131 0.01 -3.00 -9.82
C ALA A 131 0.31 -3.54 -11.23
N ASP A 132 1.58 -3.76 -11.56
CA ASP A 132 2.00 -4.22 -12.89
C ASP A 132 2.74 -5.57 -12.82
N MET A 133 4.06 -5.56 -12.67
CA MET A 133 4.91 -6.73 -12.90
C MET A 133 4.71 -7.86 -11.90
N GLY A 134 4.40 -7.57 -10.65
CA GLY A 134 4.21 -8.56 -9.58
C GLY A 134 2.75 -8.87 -9.26
N LEU A 135 1.80 -8.33 -10.00
CA LEU A 135 0.37 -8.49 -9.72
C LEU A 135 -0.05 -9.98 -9.67
N SER A 136 0.48 -10.82 -10.56
CA SER A 136 0.21 -12.26 -10.55
C SER A 136 0.73 -12.95 -9.30
N ALA A 137 1.94 -12.58 -8.84
CA ALA A 137 2.53 -13.14 -7.62
C ALA A 137 1.77 -12.69 -6.35
N ILE A 138 1.27 -11.45 -6.34
CA ILE A 138 0.42 -10.93 -5.27
C ILE A 138 -0.93 -11.64 -5.27
N SER A 139 -1.57 -11.76 -6.41
CA SER A 139 -2.83 -12.47 -6.56
C SER A 139 -2.71 -13.92 -6.07
N ALA A 140 -1.66 -14.64 -6.46
CA ALA A 140 -1.39 -15.99 -5.96
C ALA A 140 -1.17 -16.02 -4.45
N ALA A 141 -0.42 -15.07 -3.89
CA ALA A 141 -0.18 -15.00 -2.45
C ALA A 141 -1.48 -14.78 -1.65
N LEU A 142 -2.42 -13.99 -2.16
CA LEU A 142 -3.72 -13.76 -1.53
C LEU A 142 -4.64 -14.99 -1.51
N GLN A 143 -4.38 -16.00 -2.33
CA GLN A 143 -5.11 -17.29 -2.31
C GLN A 143 -4.56 -18.29 -1.29
N HIS A 144 -3.37 -18.06 -0.76
CA HIS A 144 -2.76 -18.94 0.24
C HIS A 144 -3.25 -18.62 1.66
N THR A 145 -4.54 -18.83 1.89
CA THR A 145 -5.24 -18.47 3.15
C THR A 145 -4.69 -19.14 4.41
N GLN A 146 -3.89 -20.20 4.24
CA GLN A 146 -3.20 -20.90 5.33
C GLN A 146 -1.99 -20.14 5.90
N TYR A 147 -1.53 -19.07 5.26
CA TYR A 147 -0.37 -18.29 5.72
C TYR A 147 -0.78 -16.90 6.18
N ASN A 148 -0.29 -16.47 7.33
CA ASN A 148 -0.45 -15.09 7.77
C ASN A 148 0.64 -14.22 7.13
N LEU A 149 0.25 -13.38 6.18
CA LEU A 149 1.16 -12.45 5.53
C LEU A 149 0.44 -11.15 5.16
N LEU A 150 1.17 -10.05 5.23
CA LEU A 150 0.73 -8.75 4.75
C LEU A 150 1.46 -8.40 3.45
N ILE A 151 0.72 -7.99 2.43
CA ILE A 151 1.28 -7.35 1.24
C ILE A 151 1.03 -5.86 1.36
N LEU A 152 2.10 -5.08 1.43
CA LEU A 152 2.08 -3.62 1.52
C LEU A 152 2.62 -3.03 0.21
N MET A 153 1.76 -2.34 -0.54
CA MET A 153 2.14 -1.60 -1.74
C MET A 153 2.29 -0.12 -1.42
N TYR A 154 3.51 0.42 -1.60
CA TYR A 154 3.75 1.86 -1.60
C TYR A 154 3.59 2.40 -3.02
N ASP A 155 2.68 3.33 -3.20
CA ASP A 155 2.28 3.85 -4.50
C ASP A 155 2.72 5.31 -4.63
N ASN A 156 3.84 5.51 -5.29
CA ASN A 156 4.33 6.84 -5.67
C ASN A 156 3.94 7.23 -7.10
N GLU A 157 3.05 6.44 -7.72
CA GLU A 157 2.41 6.66 -9.01
C GLU A 157 3.37 6.65 -10.21
N SER A 158 4.50 5.91 -10.10
CA SER A 158 5.47 5.74 -11.20
C SER A 158 6.48 4.64 -10.90
N TYR A 159 7.20 4.16 -11.93
CA TYR A 159 8.49 3.50 -11.73
C TYR A 159 9.53 4.57 -11.34
N ALA A 160 9.41 5.07 -10.10
CA ALA A 160 10.14 6.26 -9.68
C ALA A 160 11.65 6.02 -9.53
N ASN A 161 12.07 4.81 -9.13
CA ASN A 161 13.48 4.49 -8.92
C ASN A 161 14.32 4.57 -10.20
N THR A 162 13.75 4.23 -11.33
CA THR A 162 14.40 4.23 -12.64
C THR A 162 14.22 5.53 -13.42
N ASP A 163 13.83 6.59 -12.73
CA ASP A 163 13.60 7.94 -13.23
C ASP A 163 12.20 8.20 -13.80
N ILE A 164 11.18 7.78 -13.04
CA ILE A 164 9.79 8.26 -13.16
C ILE A 164 9.11 7.85 -14.47
N GLN A 165 9.23 6.57 -14.84
CA GLN A 165 8.45 6.03 -15.95
C GLN A 165 6.99 5.82 -15.53
N VAL A 166 6.09 5.90 -16.51
CA VAL A 166 4.66 5.67 -16.29
C VAL A 166 4.41 4.23 -15.83
N SER A 167 3.64 4.06 -14.75
CA SER A 167 3.14 2.78 -14.25
C SER A 167 1.62 2.65 -14.44
N GLY A 168 1.06 1.50 -14.08
CA GLY A 168 -0.38 1.30 -14.00
C GLY A 168 -1.07 2.16 -12.94
N SER A 169 -0.31 2.71 -11.99
CA SER A 169 -0.78 3.64 -10.96
C SER A 169 -0.62 5.10 -11.33
N SER A 170 0.05 5.44 -12.44
CA SER A 170 0.21 6.83 -12.85
C SER A 170 -1.13 7.46 -13.21
N PRO A 171 -1.51 8.61 -12.62
CA PRO A 171 -2.79 9.23 -12.89
C PRO A 171 -2.87 9.79 -14.31
N TRP A 172 -4.10 9.91 -14.80
CA TRP A 172 -4.36 10.51 -16.10
C TRP A 172 -3.71 11.89 -16.22
N GLY A 173 -3.03 12.12 -17.33
CA GLY A 173 -2.39 13.38 -17.65
C GLY A 173 -1.08 13.66 -16.94
N ALA A 174 -0.66 12.87 -15.96
CA ALA A 174 0.61 13.11 -15.29
C ALA A 174 1.80 13.05 -16.26
N ASN A 175 2.67 14.03 -16.15
CA ASN A 175 3.97 14.02 -16.82
C ASN A 175 4.85 12.90 -16.25
N SER A 176 5.56 12.21 -17.12
CA SER A 176 6.60 11.24 -16.76
C SER A 176 7.68 11.22 -17.85
N THR A 177 8.80 10.55 -17.58
CA THR A 177 9.90 10.45 -18.56
C THR A 177 9.48 9.78 -19.87
N PHE A 178 8.47 8.90 -19.86
CA PHE A 178 7.95 8.23 -21.05
C PHE A 178 6.66 8.84 -21.60
N SER A 179 6.08 9.78 -20.90
CA SER A 179 4.86 10.49 -21.32
C SER A 179 4.96 12.00 -21.08
N PRO A 180 6.03 12.66 -21.56
CA PRO A 180 6.18 14.11 -21.40
C PRO A 180 5.13 14.84 -22.24
N PRO A 181 4.64 15.99 -21.78
CA PRO A 181 3.74 16.83 -22.57
C PRO A 181 4.39 17.24 -23.89
N GLY A 182 3.70 16.97 -24.99
CA GLY A 182 4.18 17.33 -26.33
C GLY A 182 3.49 18.58 -26.88
N LYS A 183 4.10 19.21 -27.91
CA LYS A 183 3.54 20.39 -28.59
C LYS A 183 2.20 20.09 -29.30
N VAL A 184 2.07 18.88 -29.86
CA VAL A 184 0.86 18.46 -30.60
C VAL A 184 -0.12 17.73 -29.69
N ARG A 185 0.40 16.89 -28.78
CA ARG A 185 -0.38 16.17 -27.81
C ARG A 185 0.08 16.56 -26.42
N ARG A 186 -0.70 17.39 -25.74
CA ARG A 186 -0.38 17.85 -24.40
C ARG A 186 -0.55 16.72 -23.36
N ILE A 187 -1.62 15.94 -23.47
CA ILE A 187 -1.90 14.80 -22.59
C ILE A 187 -1.39 13.52 -23.25
N MET A 188 -0.28 12.98 -22.75
CA MET A 188 0.34 11.76 -23.27
C MET A 188 -0.10 10.52 -22.48
N ASN A 189 -0.12 10.56 -21.15
CA ASN A 189 -0.73 9.48 -20.34
C ASN A 189 -2.25 9.65 -20.31
N ARG A 190 -2.96 8.84 -21.10
CA ARG A 190 -4.43 8.88 -21.22
C ARG A 190 -5.14 7.82 -20.41
N ARG A 191 -4.38 7.00 -19.67
CA ARG A 191 -4.95 5.95 -18.83
C ARG A 191 -5.24 6.49 -17.43
N TRP A 192 -6.36 6.05 -16.87
CA TRP A 192 -6.65 6.25 -15.47
C TRP A 192 -5.86 5.24 -14.63
N LYS A 193 -5.55 5.67 -13.41
CA LYS A 193 -4.89 4.85 -12.41
C LYS A 193 -5.70 3.57 -12.14
N LYS A 194 -5.00 2.43 -12.07
CA LYS A 194 -5.60 1.17 -11.61
C LYS A 194 -6.04 1.31 -10.14
N ASN A 195 -7.25 0.88 -9.83
CA ASN A 195 -7.67 0.71 -8.44
C ASN A 195 -7.28 -0.69 -7.95
N THR A 196 -5.98 -0.87 -7.64
CA THR A 196 -5.41 -2.16 -7.29
C THR A 196 -6.05 -2.75 -6.03
N ALA A 197 -6.33 -1.93 -5.01
CA ALA A 197 -6.97 -2.39 -3.78
C ALA A 197 -8.39 -2.92 -4.05
N ALA A 198 -9.21 -2.19 -4.79
CA ALA A 198 -10.56 -2.64 -5.13
C ALA A 198 -10.56 -3.88 -6.02
N MET A 199 -9.65 -3.94 -7.00
CA MET A 199 -9.48 -5.10 -7.88
C MET A 199 -9.11 -6.36 -7.10
N LEU A 200 -8.17 -6.26 -6.15
CA LEU A 200 -7.75 -7.38 -5.32
C LEU A 200 -8.84 -7.77 -4.33
N ALA A 201 -9.56 -6.83 -3.73
CA ALA A 201 -10.68 -7.12 -2.85
C ALA A 201 -11.81 -7.85 -3.58
N ALA A 202 -12.14 -7.42 -4.81
CA ALA A 202 -13.20 -8.03 -5.61
C ALA A 202 -12.82 -9.41 -6.17
N GLY A 203 -11.54 -9.59 -6.54
CA GLY A 203 -11.05 -10.82 -7.15
C GLY A 203 -10.65 -11.92 -6.17
N HIS A 204 -10.57 -11.64 -4.85
CA HIS A 204 -10.11 -12.58 -3.83
C HIS A 204 -11.08 -12.64 -2.64
N PRO A 205 -12.21 -13.35 -2.76
CA PRO A 205 -13.25 -13.41 -1.73
C PRO A 205 -12.75 -13.97 -0.39
N ASP A 206 -11.70 -14.81 -0.42
CA ASP A 206 -11.08 -15.39 0.78
C ASP A 206 -10.03 -14.47 1.43
N CYS A 207 -9.65 -13.37 0.79
CA CYS A 207 -8.80 -12.35 1.37
C CYS A 207 -9.59 -11.55 2.42
N LYS A 208 -9.28 -11.77 3.69
CA LYS A 208 -10.07 -11.23 4.80
C LYS A 208 -9.95 -9.72 4.98
N TYR A 209 -8.89 -9.09 4.44
CA TYR A 209 -8.67 -7.67 4.67
C TYR A 209 -7.91 -7.01 3.52
N VAL A 210 -8.49 -5.95 3.00
CA VAL A 210 -7.86 -5.03 2.05
C VAL A 210 -8.10 -3.62 2.54
N ALA A 211 -7.09 -2.75 2.53
CA ALA A 211 -7.25 -1.37 2.97
C ALA A 211 -6.45 -0.39 2.11
N THR A 212 -6.90 0.86 2.08
CA THR A 212 -6.12 2.00 1.60
C THR A 212 -5.64 2.84 2.77
N VAL A 213 -4.41 3.35 2.66
CA VAL A 213 -3.80 4.23 3.66
C VAL A 213 -3.08 5.41 3.00
N ASN A 214 -2.74 6.40 3.80
CA ASN A 214 -1.89 7.53 3.40
C ASN A 214 -1.06 7.98 4.60
N THR A 215 0.21 8.24 4.39
CA THR A 215 1.18 8.60 5.43
C THR A 215 0.88 9.91 6.16
N ALA A 216 0.07 10.78 5.57
CA ALA A 216 -0.47 11.97 6.27
C ALA A 216 -1.38 11.61 7.46
N TYR A 217 -1.79 10.35 7.58
CA TYR A 217 -2.58 9.81 8.69
C TYR A 217 -1.83 8.68 9.41
N PRO A 218 -0.71 8.96 10.10
CA PRO A 218 0.22 7.93 10.58
C PRO A 218 -0.38 6.93 11.57
N VAL A 219 -1.32 7.36 12.41
CA VAL A 219 -2.00 6.46 13.35
C VAL A 219 -2.95 5.50 12.61
N ASP A 220 -3.62 5.97 11.56
CA ASP A 220 -4.46 5.14 10.69
C ASP A 220 -3.61 4.08 9.97
N VAL A 221 -2.47 4.48 9.39
CA VAL A 221 -1.51 3.56 8.76
C VAL A 221 -1.10 2.45 9.73
N MET A 222 -0.61 2.83 10.91
CA MET A 222 -0.12 1.86 11.88
C MET A 222 -1.21 0.93 12.38
N ASN A 223 -2.42 1.44 12.63
CA ASN A 223 -3.53 0.62 13.10
C ASN A 223 -4.03 -0.34 12.03
N LYS A 224 -4.07 0.06 10.76
CA LYS A 224 -4.42 -0.83 9.65
C LYS A 224 -3.36 -1.92 9.43
N VAL A 225 -2.06 -1.59 9.55
CA VAL A 225 -0.98 -2.59 9.51
C VAL A 225 -1.14 -3.59 10.67
N ARG A 226 -1.35 -3.12 11.91
CA ARG A 226 -1.57 -3.99 13.07
C ARG A 226 -2.79 -4.90 12.89
N LYS A 227 -3.88 -4.34 12.42
CA LYS A 227 -5.11 -5.09 12.11
C LYS A 227 -4.85 -6.16 11.05
N ALA A 228 -4.19 -5.81 9.94
CA ALA A 228 -3.84 -6.74 8.87
C ALA A 228 -3.02 -7.93 9.38
N LEU A 229 -2.05 -7.68 10.27
CA LEU A 229 -1.20 -8.72 10.85
C LEU A 229 -1.93 -9.59 11.89
N SER A 230 -3.06 -9.13 12.44
CA SER A 230 -3.82 -9.84 13.48
C SER A 230 -4.95 -10.73 12.94
N ILE A 231 -5.34 -10.54 11.68
CA ILE A 231 -6.55 -11.19 11.12
C ILE A 231 -6.37 -12.69 10.87
N GLY A 232 -5.15 -13.14 10.65
CA GLY A 232 -4.86 -14.54 10.29
C GLY A 232 -5.27 -14.86 8.85
N GLY A 233 -4.31 -14.91 7.97
CA GLY A 233 -4.48 -15.08 6.54
C GLY A 233 -3.80 -13.95 5.76
N PRO A 234 -3.77 -14.03 4.42
CA PRO A 234 -3.17 -13.00 3.61
C PRO A 234 -4.03 -11.73 3.59
N THR A 235 -3.36 -10.58 3.65
CA THR A 235 -3.98 -9.26 3.68
C THR A 235 -3.26 -8.32 2.72
N PHE A 236 -3.92 -7.25 2.28
CA PHE A 236 -3.35 -6.28 1.37
C PHE A 236 -3.59 -4.85 1.84
N ILE A 237 -2.54 -4.03 1.83
CA ILE A 237 -2.63 -2.58 2.09
C ILE A 237 -2.02 -1.81 0.92
N HIS A 238 -2.77 -0.85 0.41
CA HIS A 238 -2.36 0.08 -0.64
C HIS A 238 -2.18 1.48 -0.05
N SER A 239 -0.96 1.99 -0.06
CA SER A 239 -0.61 3.32 0.42
C SER A 239 -0.35 4.28 -0.73
N LEU A 240 -0.94 5.47 -0.70
CA LEU A 240 -0.54 6.56 -1.59
C LEU A 240 0.57 7.36 -0.92
N ASP A 241 1.71 7.42 -1.57
CA ASP A 241 2.92 8.00 -1.02
C ASP A 241 3.46 9.13 -1.92
N PRO A 242 3.18 10.41 -1.62
CA PRO A 242 3.72 11.52 -2.38
C PRO A 242 5.23 11.41 -2.63
N CYS A 243 5.63 11.56 -3.89
CA CYS A 243 7.01 11.46 -4.34
C CYS A 243 7.52 12.85 -4.77
N PRO A 244 8.39 13.53 -4.00
CA PRO A 244 8.79 14.91 -4.30
C PRO A 244 9.39 15.05 -5.69
N LYS A 245 10.23 14.11 -6.12
CA LYS A 245 10.85 14.12 -7.43
C LYS A 245 9.85 13.78 -8.55
N GLY A 246 9.05 12.73 -8.35
CA GLY A 246 8.14 12.27 -9.42
C GLY A 246 6.93 13.17 -9.61
N TRP A 247 6.49 13.83 -8.57
CA TRP A 247 5.35 14.75 -8.64
C TRP A 247 5.78 16.22 -8.80
N ASP A 248 7.09 16.49 -8.70
CA ASP A 248 7.72 17.80 -8.88
C ASP A 248 7.10 18.87 -7.95
N TYR A 249 7.39 18.71 -6.66
CA TYR A 249 6.99 19.64 -5.61
C TYR A 249 8.10 19.79 -4.55
N ASP A 250 8.08 20.89 -3.79
CA ASP A 250 9.01 21.10 -2.68
C ASP A 250 8.76 20.07 -1.57
N PRO A 251 9.79 19.31 -1.13
CA PRO A 251 9.68 18.27 -0.10
C PRO A 251 8.94 18.68 1.19
N MET A 252 8.94 19.94 1.55
CA MET A 252 8.22 20.45 2.71
C MET A 252 6.69 20.26 2.62
N PHE A 253 6.14 20.13 1.42
CA PHE A 253 4.70 19.96 1.17
C PHE A 253 4.23 18.52 1.10
N ALA A 254 5.11 17.53 1.34
CA ALA A 254 4.78 16.11 1.20
C ALA A 254 3.55 15.71 2.03
N HIS A 255 3.52 16.11 3.30
CA HIS A 255 2.39 15.83 4.20
C HIS A 255 1.09 16.53 3.73
N GLU A 256 1.17 17.82 3.37
CA GLU A 256 0.02 18.58 2.85
C GLU A 256 -0.58 17.93 1.58
N LEU A 257 0.27 17.43 0.68
CA LEU A 257 -0.18 16.71 -0.52
C LEU A 257 -0.88 15.40 -0.18
N GLY A 258 -0.40 14.68 0.82
CA GLY A 258 -1.10 13.51 1.35
C GLY A 258 -2.49 13.85 1.89
N GLU A 259 -2.62 14.92 2.66
CA GLU A 259 -3.91 15.39 3.15
C GLU A 259 -4.83 15.83 2.00
N LEU A 260 -4.31 16.63 1.05
CA LEU A 260 -5.07 17.09 -0.11
C LEU A 260 -5.56 15.92 -0.99
N ALA A 261 -4.77 14.86 -1.17
CA ALA A 261 -5.23 13.67 -1.90
C ALA A 261 -6.50 13.08 -1.29
N VAL A 262 -6.59 13.03 0.04
CA VAL A 262 -7.76 12.52 0.76
C VAL A 262 -8.89 13.55 0.77
N GLU A 263 -8.60 14.81 1.01
CA GLU A 263 -9.61 15.88 1.12
C GLU A 263 -10.27 16.25 -0.22
N THR A 264 -9.56 16.06 -1.32
CA THR A 264 -10.13 16.21 -2.68
C THR A 264 -10.86 14.95 -3.14
N GLY A 265 -10.75 13.86 -2.40
CA GLY A 265 -11.37 12.58 -2.73
C GLY A 265 -10.64 11.77 -3.79
N ILE A 266 -9.45 12.21 -4.24
CA ILE A 266 -8.62 11.46 -5.20
C ILE A 266 -8.14 10.15 -4.57
N TRP A 267 -7.88 10.16 -3.24
CA TRP A 267 -7.46 8.99 -2.50
C TRP A 267 -8.41 8.71 -1.32
N PRO A 268 -9.48 7.93 -1.51
CA PRO A 268 -10.37 7.57 -0.42
C PRO A 268 -9.72 6.57 0.54
N LEU A 269 -9.88 6.83 1.85
CA LEU A 269 -9.45 5.92 2.91
C LEU A 269 -10.58 4.95 3.24
N TYR A 270 -10.36 3.65 3.01
CA TYR A 270 -11.34 2.61 3.27
C TYR A 270 -10.71 1.29 3.71
N GLU A 271 -11.53 0.41 4.20
CA GLU A 271 -11.24 -0.99 4.46
C GLU A 271 -12.30 -1.87 3.81
N VAL A 272 -11.88 -3.04 3.35
CA VAL A 272 -12.75 -4.16 3.00
C VAL A 272 -12.39 -5.30 3.92
N GLU A 273 -13.28 -5.64 4.84
CA GLU A 273 -13.06 -6.69 5.82
C GLU A 273 -14.14 -7.77 5.66
N ASN A 274 -13.71 -9.00 5.39
CA ASN A 274 -14.61 -10.11 5.09
C ASN A 274 -15.67 -9.72 4.03
N GLY A 275 -15.24 -9.09 2.95
CA GLY A 275 -16.09 -8.61 1.87
C GLY A 275 -16.93 -7.36 2.18
N LYS A 276 -16.87 -6.82 3.40
CA LYS A 276 -17.64 -5.63 3.80
C LYS A 276 -16.80 -4.36 3.66
N PHE A 277 -17.26 -3.47 2.79
CA PHE A 277 -16.63 -2.17 2.57
C PHE A 277 -16.99 -1.18 3.68
N LYS A 278 -16.01 -0.41 4.14
CA LYS A 278 -16.20 0.67 5.10
C LYS A 278 -15.22 1.81 4.86
N MET A 279 -15.76 3.03 4.73
CA MET A 279 -14.95 4.25 4.70
C MET A 279 -14.39 4.58 6.08
N TYR A 280 -13.23 5.24 6.10
CA TYR A 280 -12.54 5.64 7.32
C TYR A 280 -12.15 7.12 7.34
N GLY A 281 -11.97 7.63 8.54
CA GLY A 281 -11.37 8.94 8.82
C GLY A 281 -12.02 10.10 8.06
N LYS A 282 -11.22 10.88 7.37
CA LYS A 282 -11.69 12.03 6.60
C LYS A 282 -12.62 11.61 5.45
N SER A 283 -12.34 10.49 4.79
CA SER A 283 -13.17 9.98 3.68
C SER A 283 -14.57 9.61 4.14
N GLN A 284 -14.73 9.03 5.34
CA GLN A 284 -16.06 8.78 5.91
C GLN A 284 -16.81 10.10 6.20
N ARG A 285 -16.09 11.13 6.68
CA ARG A 285 -16.70 12.45 6.92
C ARG A 285 -17.11 13.16 5.65
N ILE A 286 -16.39 12.96 4.55
CA ILE A 286 -16.79 13.43 3.22
C ILE A 286 -18.07 12.71 2.80
N LEU A 287 -18.11 11.38 2.87
CA LEU A 287 -19.25 10.56 2.46
C LEU A 287 -20.51 10.91 3.26
N SER A 288 -20.37 11.19 4.56
CA SER A 288 -21.49 11.57 5.43
C SER A 288 -21.91 13.06 5.31
N GLY A 289 -21.25 13.84 4.48
CA GLY A 289 -21.49 15.28 4.33
C GLY A 289 -20.98 16.15 5.48
N GLN A 290 -20.28 15.58 6.47
CA GLN A 290 -19.68 16.31 7.58
C GLN A 290 -18.45 17.14 7.17
N PHE A 291 -17.84 16.80 6.05
CA PHE A 291 -16.73 17.53 5.47
C PHE A 291 -16.96 17.71 3.97
N LYS A 292 -16.93 18.97 3.51
CA LYS A 292 -17.07 19.28 2.09
C LYS A 292 -15.77 18.92 1.37
N ARG A 293 -15.85 18.08 0.35
CA ARG A 293 -14.72 17.72 -0.49
C ARG A 293 -14.13 18.95 -1.16
N LYS A 294 -12.80 19.09 -1.10
CA LYS A 294 -12.08 20.15 -1.79
C LYS A 294 -12.05 19.91 -3.31
N PRO A 295 -11.96 20.95 -4.13
CA PRO A 295 -11.81 20.79 -5.57
C PRO A 295 -10.42 20.20 -5.89
N VAL A 296 -10.36 19.32 -6.92
CA VAL A 296 -9.11 18.64 -7.30
C VAL A 296 -8.00 19.59 -7.72
N ARG A 297 -8.35 20.81 -8.15
CA ARG A 297 -7.37 21.85 -8.50
C ARG A 297 -6.39 22.18 -7.37
N GLU A 298 -6.81 22.06 -6.11
CA GLU A 298 -5.96 22.31 -4.96
C GLU A 298 -4.84 21.27 -4.85
N TYR A 299 -5.14 20.02 -5.18
CA TYR A 299 -4.15 18.94 -5.21
C TYR A 299 -3.28 18.99 -6.47
N LEU A 300 -3.89 19.14 -7.65
CA LEU A 300 -3.18 19.12 -8.92
C LEU A 300 -2.23 20.33 -9.07
N GLY A 301 -2.69 21.51 -8.64
CA GLY A 301 -1.92 22.75 -8.75
C GLY A 301 -0.67 22.83 -7.85
N ARG A 302 -0.49 21.89 -6.90
CA ARG A 302 0.71 21.79 -6.07
C ARG A 302 1.81 20.93 -6.68
N GLN A 303 1.60 20.37 -7.88
CA GLN A 303 2.47 19.36 -8.48
C GLN A 303 2.88 19.76 -9.90
N GLY A 304 4.18 19.92 -10.12
CA GLY A 304 4.73 20.27 -11.44
C GLY A 304 4.41 19.26 -12.54
N ARG A 305 4.18 17.98 -12.17
CA ARG A 305 3.76 16.96 -13.15
C ARG A 305 2.42 17.24 -13.83
N PHE A 306 1.62 18.19 -13.33
CA PHE A 306 0.37 18.68 -13.91
C PHE A 306 0.42 20.13 -14.40
N ALA A 307 1.61 20.78 -14.40
CA ALA A 307 1.76 22.18 -14.78
C ALA A 307 1.27 22.51 -16.21
N HIS A 308 1.17 21.49 -17.07
CA HIS A 308 0.66 21.61 -18.43
C HIS A 308 -0.87 21.52 -18.56
N PHE A 309 -1.60 21.28 -17.46
CA PHE A 309 -3.06 21.19 -17.50
C PHE A 309 -3.70 22.54 -17.83
N THR A 310 -4.73 22.48 -18.66
CA THR A 310 -5.67 23.59 -18.84
C THR A 310 -6.81 23.50 -17.83
N GLU A 311 -7.67 24.51 -17.82
CA GLU A 311 -8.88 24.46 -17.02
C GLU A 311 -9.81 23.32 -17.48
N GLU A 312 -9.90 23.05 -18.77
CA GLU A 312 -10.66 21.92 -19.32
C GLU A 312 -10.13 20.57 -18.82
N ASP A 313 -8.81 20.38 -18.80
CA ASP A 313 -8.17 19.16 -18.27
C ASP A 313 -8.49 18.98 -16.78
N THR A 314 -8.42 20.07 -16.02
CA THR A 314 -8.73 20.08 -14.58
C THR A 314 -10.19 19.77 -14.33
N ASN A 315 -11.11 20.33 -15.10
CA ASN A 315 -12.53 20.06 -14.99
C ASN A 315 -12.87 18.62 -15.42
N TYR A 316 -12.21 18.08 -16.43
CA TYR A 316 -12.34 16.68 -16.80
C TYR A 316 -11.85 15.75 -15.66
N PHE A 317 -10.72 16.06 -15.04
CA PHE A 317 -10.23 15.29 -13.90
C PHE A 317 -11.23 15.36 -12.74
N GLN A 318 -11.74 16.56 -12.43
CA GLN A 318 -12.78 16.75 -11.39
C GLN A 318 -14.01 15.87 -11.65
N SER A 319 -14.55 15.88 -12.87
CA SER A 319 -15.73 15.10 -13.22
C SER A 319 -15.55 13.60 -13.00
N LYS A 320 -14.34 13.08 -13.20
CA LYS A 320 -14.04 11.66 -12.96
C LYS A 320 -13.99 11.32 -11.48
N ILE A 321 -13.45 12.24 -10.68
CA ILE A 321 -13.45 12.05 -9.22
C ILE A 321 -14.88 12.16 -8.67
N ASP A 322 -15.70 13.07 -9.20
CA ASP A 322 -17.10 13.20 -8.81
C ASP A 322 -17.88 11.92 -9.13
N ALA A 323 -17.77 11.41 -10.36
CA ALA A 323 -18.38 10.15 -10.76
C ALA A 323 -17.94 8.97 -9.89
N MET A 324 -16.64 8.90 -9.53
CA MET A 324 -16.14 7.86 -8.63
C MET A 324 -16.87 7.91 -7.27
N TRP A 325 -17.08 9.09 -6.71
CA TRP A 325 -17.76 9.24 -5.42
C TRP A 325 -19.27 9.00 -5.50
N GLU A 326 -19.90 9.25 -6.62
CA GLU A 326 -21.34 9.05 -6.84
C GLU A 326 -21.68 7.60 -7.20
N GLU A 327 -20.82 6.92 -7.96
CA GLU A 327 -21.12 5.60 -8.53
C GLU A 327 -20.45 4.44 -7.77
N TRP A 328 -19.23 4.64 -7.27
CA TRP A 328 -18.39 3.53 -6.78
C TRP A 328 -18.27 3.46 -5.27
N LEU A 329 -18.45 4.58 -4.58
CA LEU A 329 -18.20 4.67 -3.14
C LEU A 329 -19.50 4.65 -2.33
N ILE A 330 -20.60 4.19 -2.91
CA ILE A 330 -21.86 3.99 -2.21
C ILE A 330 -21.70 2.81 -1.24
N PRO A 331 -22.02 2.96 0.06
CA PRO A 331 -21.94 1.86 1.02
C PRO A 331 -22.71 0.63 0.53
N GLY A 332 -22.03 -0.51 0.44
CA GLY A 332 -22.60 -1.76 -0.05
C GLY A 332 -22.37 -2.06 -1.52
N VAL A 333 -21.83 -1.15 -2.31
CA VAL A 333 -21.49 -1.38 -3.71
C VAL A 333 -19.98 -1.41 -3.90
N ILE A 334 -19.31 -2.49 -3.48
CA ILE A 334 -18.21 -2.99 -4.31
C ILE A 334 -18.92 -3.74 -5.43
N PRO A 335 -18.74 -3.37 -6.71
CA PRO A 335 -19.56 -3.90 -7.80
C PRO A 335 -19.43 -5.41 -8.07
N PHE A 336 -18.80 -6.18 -7.19
CA PHE A 336 -18.51 -7.60 -7.37
C PHE A 336 -18.77 -8.48 -6.14
N THR A 337 -19.28 -7.96 -5.04
CA THR A 337 -19.72 -8.79 -3.93
C THR A 337 -21.24 -8.90 -3.95
N ASN A 338 -21.76 -9.78 -4.78
CA ASN A 338 -23.07 -10.38 -4.51
C ASN A 338 -22.87 -11.23 -3.25
N ALA A 339 -23.32 -10.71 -2.12
CA ALA A 339 -23.49 -11.48 -0.90
C ALA A 339 -24.56 -12.54 -1.09
#